data_1541f61de944fc6fb612c1881ed843c0
#
_entry.id   1541f61de944fc6fb612c1881ed843c0
#
_cell.length_a   1.000
_cell.length_b   1.000
_cell.length_c   1.000
_cell.angle_alpha   90.00
_cell.angle_beta   90.00
_cell.angle_gamma   90.00
#
_symmetry.space_group_name_H-M   'P 1'
#
loop_
_entity.id
_entity.type
_entity.pdbx_description
1 polymer ?
#
loop_
_entity_poly.entity_id
_entity_poly.type
_entity_poly.pdbx_seq_one_letter_code
_entity_poly.pdbx_strand_id
1 'polypeptide(L)'
;MRNVSMPALLLSILAVGITMAVAGAWGMGMTRVRVINASERELRSLEVKFPGRVCHYEKVALQAEVRCEGRADRDGYVEVSYRLGEGAAQHVVSKEYVSPSMGWRGSLLLRPDGSLDATESR
;
A
#
# COMPACT_ATOMS: atom_id res chain seq x y z
N MET A 1 14.44 -46.15 -12.82
CA MET A 1 13.46 -45.37 -12.08
C MET A 1 14.06 -44.17 -11.36
N ARG A 2 15.21 -44.30 -10.79
CA ARG A 2 15.87 -43.20 -10.09
C ARG A 2 16.35 -42.09 -10.99
N ASN A 3 16.59 -42.36 -12.26
CA ASN A 3 17.05 -41.35 -13.20
C ASN A 3 15.97 -40.35 -13.57
N VAL A 4 14.70 -40.64 -13.30
CA VAL A 4 13.58 -39.75 -13.58
C VAL A 4 13.48 -38.62 -12.57
N SER A 5 13.90 -38.83 -11.33
CA SER A 5 13.79 -37.82 -10.29
C SER A 5 14.76 -36.68 -10.43
N MET A 6 15.96 -36.90 -10.99
CA MET A 6 16.96 -35.84 -11.18
C MET A 6 16.50 -34.74 -12.15
N PRO A 7 16.04 -35.04 -13.38
CA PRO A 7 15.52 -33.99 -14.24
C PRO A 7 14.35 -33.24 -13.65
N ALA A 8 13.48 -33.92 -12.95
CA ALA A 8 12.34 -33.28 -12.28
C ALA A 8 12.80 -32.32 -11.19
N LEU A 9 13.84 -32.66 -10.44
CA LEU A 9 14.41 -31.80 -9.42
C LEU A 9 15.04 -30.53 -10.03
N LEU A 10 15.77 -30.67 -11.11
CA LEU A 10 16.38 -29.53 -11.82
C LEU A 10 15.30 -28.58 -12.36
N LEU A 11 14.24 -29.12 -12.95
CA LEU A 11 13.13 -28.33 -13.44
C LEU A 11 12.44 -27.57 -12.31
N SER A 12 12.27 -28.19 -11.16
CA SER A 12 11.66 -27.52 -9.99
C SER A 12 12.51 -26.35 -9.51
N ILE A 13 13.82 -26.50 -9.46
CA ILE A 13 14.72 -25.44 -9.05
C ILE A 13 14.65 -24.26 -10.02
N LEU A 14 14.64 -24.51 -11.31
CA LEU A 14 14.51 -23.48 -12.34
C LEU A 14 13.19 -22.73 -12.22
N ALA A 15 12.07 -23.46 -12.01
CA ALA A 15 10.76 -22.85 -11.85
C ALA A 15 10.72 -21.90 -10.64
N VAL A 16 11.29 -22.30 -9.52
CA VAL A 16 11.36 -21.46 -8.31
C VAL A 16 12.20 -20.22 -8.57
N GLY A 17 13.33 -20.35 -9.23
CA GLY A 17 14.19 -19.21 -9.57
C GLY A 17 13.48 -18.19 -10.44
N ILE A 18 12.77 -18.64 -11.48
CA ILE A 18 12.01 -17.75 -12.37
C ILE A 18 10.88 -17.06 -11.59
N THR A 19 10.17 -17.79 -10.74
CA THR A 19 9.08 -17.21 -9.95
C THR A 19 9.59 -16.13 -9.01
N MET A 20 10.71 -16.34 -8.36
CA MET A 20 11.30 -15.35 -7.46
C MET A 20 11.75 -14.09 -8.22
N ALA A 21 12.32 -14.25 -9.40
CA ALA A 21 12.73 -13.10 -10.22
C ALA A 21 11.53 -12.26 -10.66
N VAL A 22 10.42 -12.89 -11.05
CA VAL A 22 9.20 -12.20 -11.43
C VAL A 22 8.58 -11.50 -10.22
N ALA A 23 8.55 -12.14 -9.05
CA ALA A 23 8.04 -11.54 -7.82
C ALA A 23 8.88 -10.33 -7.41
N GLY A 24 10.20 -10.39 -7.55
CA GLY A 24 11.09 -9.27 -7.26
C GLY A 24 10.84 -8.09 -8.19
N ALA A 25 10.68 -8.34 -9.49
CA ALA A 25 10.37 -7.31 -10.47
C ALA A 25 9.00 -6.68 -10.19
N TRP A 26 8.03 -7.46 -9.80
CA TRP A 26 6.70 -6.98 -9.42
C TRP A 26 6.75 -6.07 -8.20
N GLY A 27 7.59 -6.40 -7.21
CA GLY A 27 7.72 -5.62 -5.99
C GLY A 27 8.33 -4.24 -6.18
N MET A 28 9.13 -4.03 -7.23
CA MET A 28 9.86 -2.79 -7.45
C MET A 28 8.98 -1.58 -7.74
N GLY A 29 7.85 -1.77 -8.42
CA GLY A 29 6.93 -0.69 -8.75
C GLY A 29 5.68 -0.64 -7.86
N MET A 30 5.59 -1.50 -6.84
CA MET A 30 4.42 -1.56 -5.97
C MET A 30 4.37 -0.39 -5.01
N THR A 31 3.20 0.22 -4.91
CA THR A 31 2.89 1.23 -3.89
C THR A 31 2.12 0.57 -2.76
N ARG A 32 2.54 0.81 -1.55
CA ARG A 32 1.87 0.35 -0.34
C ARG A 32 1.71 1.51 0.61
N VAL A 33 0.47 1.91 0.81
CA VAL A 33 0.13 2.99 1.73
C VAL A 33 -0.56 2.36 2.94
N ARG A 34 0.02 2.57 4.12
CA ARG A 34 -0.59 2.17 5.39
C ARG A 34 -1.15 3.41 6.05
N VAL A 35 -2.40 3.38 6.45
CA VAL A 35 -3.00 4.47 7.21
C VAL A 35 -3.24 3.97 8.61
N ILE A 36 -2.69 4.69 9.59
CA ILE A 36 -2.80 4.35 11.01
C ILE A 36 -3.61 5.44 11.70
N ASN A 37 -4.70 5.03 12.36
CA ASN A 37 -5.51 5.96 13.10
C ASN A 37 -4.96 6.14 14.52
N ALA A 38 -4.06 7.09 14.69
CA ALA A 38 -3.55 7.47 16.01
C ALA A 38 -4.30 8.66 16.60
N SER A 39 -5.47 9.01 16.05
CA SER A 39 -6.34 10.03 16.59
C SER A 39 -7.16 9.47 17.76
N GLU A 40 -7.97 10.34 18.37
CA GLU A 40 -8.87 9.96 19.46
C GLU A 40 -10.28 9.61 18.99
N ARG A 41 -10.49 9.60 17.66
CA ARG A 41 -11.81 9.36 17.07
C ARG A 41 -11.72 8.30 15.99
N GLU A 42 -12.81 7.59 15.79
CA GLU A 42 -12.92 6.63 14.68
C GLU A 42 -12.81 7.36 13.34
N LEU A 43 -12.03 6.82 12.44
CA LEU A 43 -12.00 7.28 11.05
C LEU A 43 -13.20 6.73 10.31
N ARG A 44 -13.88 7.58 9.57
CA ARG A 44 -15.03 7.18 8.76
C ARG A 44 -14.84 7.58 7.31
N SER A 45 -15.37 6.76 6.42
CA SER A 45 -15.33 6.99 4.97
C SER A 45 -13.92 7.30 4.49
N LEU A 46 -12.95 6.51 4.94
CA LEU A 46 -11.57 6.66 4.52
C LEU A 46 -11.41 6.18 3.08
N GLU A 47 -10.89 7.03 2.24
CA GLU A 47 -10.51 6.68 0.89
C GLU A 47 -9.05 7.00 0.68
N VAL A 48 -8.29 6.02 0.25
CA VAL A 48 -6.89 6.18 -0.12
C VAL A 48 -6.80 5.98 -1.62
N LYS A 49 -6.26 6.97 -2.31
CA LYS A 49 -6.22 6.98 -3.77
C LYS A 49 -4.82 7.33 -4.25
N PHE A 50 -4.35 6.58 -5.22
CA PHE A 50 -3.22 6.96 -6.05
C PHE A 50 -3.51 6.50 -7.48
N PRO A 51 -2.77 6.98 -8.50
CA PRO A 51 -3.07 6.61 -9.88
C PRO A 51 -3.15 5.10 -10.07
N GLY A 52 -4.29 4.60 -10.53
CA GLY A 52 -4.53 3.17 -10.77
C GLY A 52 -5.14 2.40 -9.60
N ARG A 53 -5.33 3.03 -8.42
CA ARG A 53 -5.90 2.33 -7.28
C ARG A 53 -6.69 3.25 -6.38
N VAL A 54 -7.86 2.78 -5.96
CA VAL A 54 -8.70 3.42 -4.94
C VAL A 54 -9.08 2.36 -3.92
N CYS A 55 -8.78 2.63 -2.66
CA CYS A 55 -9.18 1.77 -1.55
C CYS A 55 -10.14 2.53 -0.65
N HIS A 56 -11.25 1.90 -0.29
CA HIS A 56 -12.27 2.51 0.55
C HIS A 56 -12.47 1.68 1.82
N TYR A 57 -12.54 2.36 2.96
CA TYR A 57 -12.78 1.77 4.27
C TYR A 57 -13.85 2.57 4.99
N GLU A 58 -14.96 1.95 5.35
CA GLU A 58 -16.06 2.65 6.01
C GLU A 58 -15.68 3.15 7.39
N LYS A 59 -14.96 2.32 8.15
CA LYS A 59 -14.56 2.62 9.51
C LYS A 59 -13.17 2.10 9.79
N VAL A 60 -12.37 2.91 10.49
CA VAL A 60 -11.06 2.49 11.01
C VAL A 60 -11.03 2.84 12.48
N ALA A 61 -10.99 1.82 13.34
CA ALA A 61 -10.99 2.00 14.78
C ALA A 61 -9.72 2.71 15.25
N LEU A 62 -9.77 3.22 16.50
CA LEU A 62 -8.60 3.81 17.13
C LEU A 62 -7.46 2.79 17.19
N GLN A 63 -6.25 3.25 16.87
CA GLN A 63 -5.01 2.45 16.84
C GLN A 63 -5.01 1.34 15.79
N ALA A 64 -6.03 1.27 14.94
CA ALA A 64 -6.07 0.32 13.84
C ALA A 64 -5.35 0.86 12.61
N GLU A 65 -4.87 -0.05 11.77
CA GLU A 65 -4.27 0.30 10.49
C GLU A 65 -4.97 -0.40 9.35
N VAL A 66 -4.97 0.25 8.20
CA VAL A 66 -5.43 -0.32 6.94
C VAL A 66 -4.34 -0.13 5.90
N ARG A 67 -4.38 -0.95 4.86
CA ARG A 67 -3.39 -0.92 3.78
C ARG A 67 -4.07 -0.80 2.43
N CYS A 68 -3.49 0.03 1.59
CA CYS A 68 -3.88 0.14 0.20
C CYS A 68 -2.66 -0.16 -0.66
N GLU A 69 -2.73 -1.21 -1.44
CA GLU A 69 -1.60 -1.70 -2.22
C GLU A 69 -1.98 -1.79 -3.69
N GLY A 70 -1.03 -1.49 -4.56
CA GLY A 70 -1.21 -1.63 -5.99
C GLY A 70 -0.05 -0.99 -6.74
N ARG A 71 -0.06 -1.17 -8.06
CA ARG A 71 0.89 -0.52 -8.94
C ARG A 71 0.23 0.69 -9.59
N ALA A 72 0.90 1.84 -9.54
CA ALA A 72 0.40 3.02 -10.22
C ALA A 72 0.37 2.78 -11.73
N ASP A 73 -0.67 3.27 -12.40
CA ASP A 73 -0.80 3.18 -13.85
C ASP A 73 -0.26 4.42 -14.56
N ARG A 74 0.03 5.46 -13.81
CA ARG A 74 0.61 6.73 -14.27
C ARG A 74 1.26 7.46 -13.11
N ASP A 75 1.90 8.56 -13.39
CA ASP A 75 2.51 9.41 -12.37
C ASP A 75 1.45 10.19 -11.60
N GLY A 76 1.67 10.41 -10.32
CA GLY A 76 0.78 11.19 -9.49
C GLY A 76 1.14 11.13 -8.02
N TYR A 77 0.20 11.55 -7.19
CA TYR A 77 0.39 11.62 -5.75
C TYR A 77 -0.63 10.77 -5.02
N VAL A 78 -0.32 10.45 -3.78
CA VAL A 78 -1.27 9.78 -2.89
C VAL A 78 -2.23 10.82 -2.33
N GLU A 79 -3.53 10.54 -2.41
CA GLU A 79 -4.60 11.39 -1.89
C GLU A 79 -5.38 10.61 -0.85
N VAL A 80 -5.75 11.29 0.24
CA VAL A 80 -6.50 10.69 1.34
C VAL A 80 -7.70 11.56 1.66
N SER A 81 -8.88 10.96 1.70
CA SER A 81 -10.12 11.62 2.12
C SER A 81 -10.71 10.87 3.30
N TYR A 82 -11.18 11.57 4.31
CA TYR A 82 -11.70 10.93 5.52
C TYR A 82 -12.54 11.88 6.35
N ARG A 83 -13.23 11.30 7.35
CA ARG A 83 -13.90 12.04 8.42
C ARG A 83 -13.44 11.49 9.76
N LEU A 84 -13.22 12.37 10.73
CA LEU A 84 -12.99 11.99 12.11
C LEU A 84 -14.30 12.01 12.86
N GLY A 85 -14.81 10.85 13.26
CA GLY A 85 -16.12 10.73 13.89
C GLY A 85 -17.19 11.31 12.98
N GLU A 86 -17.97 12.26 13.52
CA GLU A 86 -19.01 12.96 12.78
C GLU A 86 -18.56 14.31 12.23
N GLY A 87 -17.26 14.55 12.23
CA GLY A 87 -16.69 15.80 11.75
C GLY A 87 -16.83 15.98 10.24
N ALA A 88 -16.37 17.14 9.76
CA ALA A 88 -16.40 17.47 8.34
C ALA A 88 -15.44 16.58 7.55
N ALA A 89 -15.77 16.37 6.28
CA ALA A 89 -14.89 15.65 5.38
C ALA A 89 -13.57 16.40 5.18
N GLN A 90 -12.47 15.67 5.24
CA GLN A 90 -11.13 16.18 5.01
C GLN A 90 -10.57 15.55 3.75
N HIS A 91 -9.78 16.33 3.02
CA HIS A 91 -9.08 15.85 1.83
C HIS A 91 -7.64 16.36 1.88
N VAL A 92 -6.71 15.43 1.78
CA VAL A 92 -5.28 15.75 1.85
C VAL A 92 -4.58 15.13 0.66
N VAL A 93 -3.84 15.94 -0.08
CA VAL A 93 -2.94 15.46 -1.12
C VAL A 93 -1.56 15.33 -0.49
N SER A 94 -1.06 14.11 -0.41
CA SER A 94 0.26 13.84 0.11
C SER A 94 1.33 14.34 -0.86
N LYS A 95 2.50 14.67 -0.34
CA LYS A 95 3.66 15.01 -1.16
C LYS A 95 4.36 13.78 -1.74
N GLU A 96 3.83 12.60 -1.44
CA GLU A 96 4.44 11.33 -1.84
C GLU A 96 4.11 11.03 -3.30
N TYR A 97 5.14 11.08 -4.13
CA TYR A 97 5.04 10.83 -5.57
C TYR A 97 5.11 9.35 -5.87
N VAL A 98 4.26 8.89 -6.77
CA VAL A 98 4.25 7.51 -7.24
C VAL A 98 4.25 7.47 -8.77
N SER A 99 4.83 6.40 -9.32
CA SER A 99 4.83 6.14 -10.75
C SER A 99 4.79 4.63 -11.00
N PRO A 100 4.52 4.18 -12.25
CA PRO A 100 4.53 2.74 -12.55
C PRO A 100 5.86 2.05 -12.25
N SER A 101 6.97 2.76 -12.34
CA SER A 101 8.31 2.22 -12.09
C SER A 101 8.82 2.51 -10.69
N MET A 102 8.33 3.56 -10.05
CA MET A 102 8.73 3.98 -8.69
C MET A 102 7.50 4.04 -7.79
N GLY A 103 7.26 2.95 -7.07
CA GLY A 103 6.25 2.92 -6.04
C GLY A 103 6.70 3.64 -4.77
N TRP A 104 5.76 3.99 -3.94
CA TRP A 104 6.02 4.51 -2.61
C TRP A 104 5.52 3.50 -1.57
N ARG A 105 6.32 3.28 -0.54
CA ARG A 105 5.97 2.41 0.57
C ARG A 105 6.14 3.17 1.86
N GLY A 106 5.07 3.28 2.61
CA GLY A 106 5.14 4.01 3.86
C GLY A 106 3.83 4.02 4.61
N SER A 107 3.83 4.78 5.67
CA SER A 107 2.70 4.93 6.57
C SER A 107 2.27 6.39 6.64
N LEU A 108 0.97 6.59 6.67
CA LEU A 108 0.34 7.87 6.96
C LEU A 108 -0.25 7.76 8.36
N LEU A 109 0.29 8.53 9.28
CA LEU A 109 -0.16 8.54 10.67
C LEU A 109 -1.12 9.71 10.88
N LEU A 110 -2.37 9.40 11.21
CA LEU A 110 -3.35 10.41 11.56
C LEU A 110 -3.25 10.71 13.05
N ARG A 111 -2.87 11.94 13.38
CA ARG A 111 -2.64 12.39 14.75
C ARG A 111 -3.91 12.96 15.39
N PRO A 112 -3.94 13.10 16.73
CA PRO A 112 -5.10 13.68 17.43
C PRO A 112 -5.44 15.11 16.98
N ASP A 113 -4.48 15.90 16.53
CA ASP A 113 -4.70 17.24 16.02
C ASP A 113 -5.27 17.29 14.59
N GLY A 114 -5.49 16.13 13.98
CA GLY A 114 -6.00 16.02 12.61
C GLY A 114 -4.93 16.07 11.53
N SER A 115 -3.66 16.20 11.90
CA SER A 115 -2.57 16.20 10.92
C SER A 115 -2.24 14.78 10.46
N LEU A 116 -1.78 14.67 9.22
CA LEU A 116 -1.28 13.43 8.63
C LEU A 116 0.23 13.52 8.46
N ASP A 117 0.95 12.63 9.12
CA ASP A 117 2.40 12.52 8.97
C ASP A 117 2.75 11.33 8.11
N ALA A 118 3.56 11.55 7.10
CA ALA A 118 4.05 10.50 6.22
C ALA A 118 5.43 10.03 6.67
N THR A 119 5.60 8.71 6.74
CA THR A 119 6.89 8.08 7.04
C THR A 119 7.16 7.02 5.98
N GLU A 120 8.21 7.20 5.20
CA GLU A 120 8.61 6.22 4.22
C GLU A 120 9.29 5.04 4.90
N SER A 121 8.85 3.82 4.54
CA SER A 121 9.48 2.59 5.01
C SER A 121 10.28 1.95 3.86
N ARG A 122 11.52 1.60 4.14
CA ARG A 122 12.43 0.97 3.19
C ARG A 122 12.73 -0.46 3.56
#